data_267ffe67feed2add3d3ef50a61968ff7
#
_entry.id   267ffe67feed2add3d3ef50a61968ff7
#
_cell.length_a   1.000
_cell.length_b   1.000
_cell.length_c   1.000
_cell.angle_alpha   90.00
_cell.angle_beta   90.00
_cell.angle_gamma   90.00
#
_symmetry.space_group_name_H-M   'P 1'
#
loop_
_entity.id
_entity.type
_entity.pdbx_description
1 polymer ?
#
loop_
_entity_poly.entity_id
_entity_poly.type
_entity_poly.pdbx_seq_one_letter_code
_entity_poly.pdbx_strand_id
1 'polypeptide(L)'
;LKDNIETYNYNQSDAYFVSANTHSAYMQGRPMIQIVYRNQTGLESNMSYHAQDIGRAGTVNTNDYNGNVTLLHNDVNTPGERLTASISHIYNTNNRNDDSEVGRGFKLNYKQQINLVNINNTEYARFLDEDGTEHYFKKSNNTYLDEDNLNLRLTLENDVFTMVDNLGTSQRFRKINDRWQLYEIEDANKEKIT
;
A
#
# COMPACT_ATOMS: atom_id res chain seq x y z
N LEU A 1 -30.66 -20.64 -30.05
CA LEU A 1 -29.49 -19.88 -29.54
C LEU A 1 -28.67 -19.48 -30.72
N LYS A 2 -28.78 -18.20 -31.05
CA LYS A 2 -28.15 -17.58 -32.22
C LYS A 2 -26.70 -17.23 -31.89
N ASP A 3 -25.90 -17.40 -32.91
CA ASP A 3 -24.55 -16.90 -33.13
C ASP A 3 -23.74 -16.49 -31.91
N ASN A 4 -22.79 -17.34 -31.62
CA ASN A 4 -21.80 -17.13 -30.55
C ASN A 4 -20.78 -16.02 -30.87
N ILE A 5 -20.99 -15.26 -31.96
CA ILE A 5 -20.09 -14.20 -32.41
C ILE A 5 -20.94 -13.00 -32.77
N GLU A 6 -20.73 -11.88 -32.07
CA GLU A 6 -21.25 -10.59 -32.45
C GLU A 6 -20.13 -9.77 -33.10
N THR A 7 -20.39 -9.23 -34.29
CA THR A 7 -19.44 -8.45 -35.05
C THR A 7 -19.90 -6.99 -35.05
N TYR A 8 -19.06 -6.09 -34.59
CA TYR A 8 -19.28 -4.65 -34.65
C TYR A 8 -18.31 -4.01 -35.64
N ASN A 9 -18.85 -3.43 -36.71
CA ASN A 9 -18.04 -2.62 -37.63
C ASN A 9 -17.93 -1.21 -37.11
N TYR A 10 -16.76 -0.84 -36.60
CA TYR A 10 -16.45 0.54 -36.26
C TYR A 10 -15.23 0.99 -37.06
N ASN A 11 -15.47 1.88 -38.05
CA ASN A 11 -14.43 2.56 -38.84
C ASN A 11 -13.28 1.66 -39.34
N GLN A 12 -13.59 0.58 -40.06
CA GLN A 12 -12.65 -0.34 -40.70
C GLN A 12 -11.89 -1.31 -39.78
N SER A 13 -12.24 -1.44 -38.51
CA SER A 13 -11.76 -2.52 -37.66
C SER A 13 -12.94 -3.34 -37.15
N ASP A 14 -12.98 -4.61 -37.51
CA ASP A 14 -13.99 -5.53 -36.98
C ASP A 14 -13.60 -5.94 -35.55
N ALA A 15 -14.46 -5.63 -34.59
CA ALA A 15 -14.31 -6.11 -33.22
C ALA A 15 -15.16 -7.38 -33.03
N TYR A 16 -14.51 -8.47 -32.67
CA TYR A 16 -15.17 -9.75 -32.42
C TYR A 16 -15.29 -10.02 -30.93
N PHE A 17 -16.50 -10.19 -30.43
CA PHE A 17 -16.76 -10.64 -29.07
C PHE A 17 -17.16 -12.11 -29.08
N VAL A 18 -16.39 -12.93 -28.42
CA VAL A 18 -16.60 -14.38 -28.38
C VAL A 18 -17.35 -14.71 -27.10
N SER A 19 -18.49 -15.45 -27.28
CA SER A 19 -19.30 -15.89 -26.14
C SER A 19 -18.53 -16.85 -25.21
N ALA A 20 -18.87 -16.84 -23.92
CA ALA A 20 -18.30 -17.74 -22.92
C ALA A 20 -18.51 -19.25 -23.27
N ASN A 21 -19.52 -19.57 -24.09
CA ASN A 21 -19.85 -20.95 -24.53
C ASN A 21 -19.22 -21.33 -25.87
N THR A 22 -18.29 -20.51 -26.39
CA THR A 22 -17.63 -20.78 -27.67
C THR A 22 -16.77 -22.05 -27.61
N HIS A 23 -16.67 -22.77 -28.72
CA HIS A 23 -15.83 -23.93 -28.85
C HIS A 23 -14.36 -23.66 -28.49
N SER A 24 -13.65 -24.67 -28.00
CA SER A 24 -12.29 -24.60 -27.48
C SER A 24 -11.27 -23.88 -28.39
N ALA A 25 -11.47 -23.92 -29.72
CA ALA A 25 -10.59 -23.23 -30.67
C ALA A 25 -10.56 -21.69 -30.54
N TYR A 26 -11.59 -21.10 -29.92
CA TYR A 26 -11.74 -19.66 -29.74
C TYR A 26 -11.69 -19.22 -28.28
N MET A 27 -11.15 -20.06 -27.40
CA MET A 27 -11.09 -19.76 -25.97
C MET A 27 -10.35 -18.46 -25.64
N GLN A 28 -9.34 -18.07 -26.45
CA GLN A 28 -8.56 -16.85 -26.24
C GLN A 28 -9.35 -15.56 -26.50
N GLY A 29 -10.45 -15.62 -27.25
CA GLY A 29 -11.30 -14.46 -27.52
C GLY A 29 -12.48 -14.32 -26.55
N ARG A 30 -12.62 -15.19 -25.55
CA ARG A 30 -13.72 -15.11 -24.59
C ARG A 30 -13.57 -13.86 -23.70
N PRO A 31 -14.67 -13.19 -23.36
CA PRO A 31 -14.62 -12.15 -22.33
C PRO A 31 -14.03 -12.73 -21.04
N MET A 32 -12.98 -12.12 -20.56
CA MET A 32 -12.31 -12.54 -19.34
C MET A 32 -12.13 -11.33 -18.44
N ILE A 33 -12.46 -11.50 -17.18
CA ILE A 33 -12.14 -10.52 -16.13
C ILE A 33 -10.92 -11.06 -15.40
N GLN A 34 -9.82 -10.34 -15.49
CA GLN A 34 -8.66 -10.60 -14.66
C GLN A 34 -8.73 -9.69 -13.43
N ILE A 35 -8.84 -10.30 -12.26
CA ILE A 35 -8.83 -9.58 -11.00
C ILE A 35 -7.44 -9.76 -10.39
N VAL A 36 -6.72 -8.68 -10.24
CA VAL A 36 -5.50 -8.63 -9.44
C VAL A 36 -5.87 -8.05 -8.09
N TYR A 37 -5.63 -8.80 -7.05
CA TYR A 37 -5.88 -8.36 -5.68
C TYR A 37 -4.61 -8.47 -4.85
N ARG A 38 -4.53 -7.69 -3.81
CA ARG A 38 -3.47 -7.74 -2.80
C ARG A 38 -4.09 -7.81 -1.42
N ASN A 39 -3.35 -8.34 -0.47
CA ASN A 39 -3.79 -8.34 0.91
C ASN A 39 -3.81 -6.90 1.43
N GLN A 40 -4.95 -6.49 1.92
CA GLN A 40 -5.11 -5.22 2.61
C GLN A 40 -5.01 -5.48 4.10
N THR A 41 -3.91 -5.03 4.68
CA THR A 41 -3.52 -5.43 6.03
C THR A 41 -3.67 -4.32 7.07
N GLY A 42 -3.74 -3.06 6.63
CA GLY A 42 -3.86 -1.90 7.51
C GLY A 42 -5.19 -1.16 7.40
N LEU A 43 -5.15 0.16 7.56
CA LEU A 43 -6.31 1.06 7.48
C LEU A 43 -6.36 1.73 6.10
N GLU A 44 -7.01 1.08 5.16
CA GLU A 44 -7.16 1.56 3.79
C GLU A 44 -8.27 2.60 3.68
N SER A 45 -7.99 3.74 3.06
CA SER A 45 -8.95 4.84 2.91
C SER A 45 -10.17 4.51 2.05
N ASN A 46 -10.09 3.47 1.22
CA ASN A 46 -11.15 2.99 0.34
C ASN A 46 -12.02 1.89 0.97
N MET A 47 -11.73 1.49 2.22
CA MET A 47 -12.47 0.49 2.99
C MET A 47 -13.30 1.14 4.09
N SER A 48 -14.35 0.44 4.53
CA SER A 48 -15.12 0.83 5.71
C SER A 48 -14.67 0.04 6.94
N TYR A 49 -14.73 0.71 8.08
CA TYR A 49 -14.31 0.16 9.36
C TYR A 49 -15.34 0.47 10.45
N HIS A 50 -15.55 -0.51 11.27
CA HIS A 50 -16.22 -0.29 12.55
C HIS A 50 -15.16 0.11 13.60
N ALA A 51 -15.17 1.39 13.98
CA ALA A 51 -14.20 1.93 14.94
C ALA A 51 -14.80 1.98 16.34
N GLN A 52 -14.03 1.53 17.34
CA GLN A 52 -14.39 1.56 18.75
C GLN A 52 -13.25 2.16 19.58
N ASP A 53 -13.51 3.25 20.26
CA ASP A 53 -12.62 3.78 21.28
C ASP A 53 -12.69 2.89 22.52
N ILE A 54 -11.54 2.42 22.98
CA ILE A 54 -11.39 1.59 24.19
C ILE A 54 -10.64 2.33 25.31
N GLY A 55 -10.77 3.64 25.33
CA GLY A 55 -10.21 4.53 26.33
C GLY A 55 -8.67 4.59 26.25
N ARG A 56 -7.99 4.40 27.37
CA ARG A 56 -6.51 4.47 27.41
C ARG A 56 -5.81 3.44 26.55
N ALA A 57 -6.47 2.36 26.17
CA ALA A 57 -5.88 1.33 25.31
C ALA A 57 -5.88 1.72 23.82
N GLY A 58 -6.57 2.83 23.45
CA GLY A 58 -6.56 3.36 22.09
C GLY A 58 -7.84 3.10 21.32
N THR A 59 -7.72 2.95 20.00
CA THR A 59 -8.85 2.73 19.10
C THR A 59 -8.70 1.41 18.37
N VAL A 60 -9.74 0.61 18.41
CA VAL A 60 -9.86 -0.64 17.63
C VAL A 60 -10.67 -0.35 16.37
N ASN A 61 -10.12 -0.75 15.23
CA ASN A 61 -10.81 -0.67 13.94
C ASN A 61 -10.97 -2.09 13.39
N THR A 62 -12.19 -2.47 13.08
CA THR A 62 -12.51 -3.74 12.43
C THR A 62 -12.89 -3.46 10.98
N ASN A 63 -12.19 -4.06 10.02
CA ASN A 63 -12.53 -3.94 8.62
C ASN A 63 -13.84 -4.69 8.35
N ASP A 64 -14.85 -3.98 7.84
CA ASP A 64 -16.19 -4.52 7.61
C ASP A 64 -16.24 -5.59 6.52
N TYR A 65 -15.23 -5.61 5.65
CA TYR A 65 -15.18 -6.53 4.53
C TYR A 65 -14.45 -7.85 4.84
N ASN A 66 -13.27 -7.77 5.48
CA ASN A 66 -12.42 -8.95 5.69
C ASN A 66 -12.25 -9.34 7.17
N GLY A 67 -12.80 -8.54 8.09
CA GLY A 67 -12.73 -8.79 9.53
C GLY A 67 -11.35 -8.56 10.14
N ASN A 68 -10.41 -7.93 9.40
CA ASN A 68 -9.12 -7.58 9.99
C ASN A 68 -9.30 -6.56 11.11
N VAL A 69 -8.65 -6.80 12.24
CA VAL A 69 -8.67 -5.90 13.40
C VAL A 69 -7.34 -5.20 13.52
N THR A 70 -7.39 -3.87 13.56
CA THR A 70 -6.23 -3.02 13.81
C THR A 70 -6.46 -2.23 15.09
N LEU A 71 -5.55 -2.34 16.07
CA LEU A 71 -5.54 -1.55 17.29
C LEU A 71 -4.45 -0.49 17.18
N LEU A 72 -4.83 0.77 17.39
CA LEU A 72 -3.89 1.88 17.47
C LEU A 72 -3.83 2.41 18.89
N HIS A 73 -2.65 2.39 19.48
CA HIS A 73 -2.37 2.96 20.79
C HIS A 73 -1.29 4.02 20.69
N ASN A 74 -1.59 5.23 21.12
CA ASN A 74 -0.59 6.30 21.17
C ASN A 74 0.08 6.31 22.55
N ASP A 75 1.39 6.10 22.58
CA ASP A 75 2.18 6.05 23.80
C ASP A 75 2.65 7.44 24.25
N VAL A 76 3.22 8.19 23.31
CA VAL A 76 3.84 9.49 23.56
C VAL A 76 3.61 10.41 22.39
N ASN A 77 3.20 11.63 22.68
CA ASN A 77 3.20 12.76 21.76
C ASN A 77 4.15 13.83 22.29
N THR A 78 5.12 14.22 21.50
CA THR A 78 5.96 15.39 21.79
C THR A 78 5.59 16.46 20.78
N PRO A 79 4.83 17.47 21.19
CA PRO A 79 4.45 18.54 20.29
C PRO A 79 5.70 19.32 19.89
N GLY A 80 5.99 19.33 18.60
CA GLY A 80 6.91 20.29 17.98
C GLY A 80 6.17 21.54 17.56
N GLU A 81 6.86 22.58 17.14
CA GLU A 81 6.20 23.79 16.63
C GLU A 81 5.40 23.47 15.35
N ARG A 82 5.88 22.54 14.54
CA ARG A 82 5.29 22.17 13.24
C ARG A 82 5.30 20.65 13.00
N LEU A 83 6.38 19.97 13.36
CA LEU A 83 6.51 18.54 13.23
C LEU A 83 6.33 17.88 14.60
N THR A 84 5.23 17.17 14.79
CA THR A 84 4.94 16.43 16.02
C THR A 84 5.59 15.06 15.96
N ALA A 85 6.45 14.74 16.93
CA ALA A 85 6.96 13.40 17.10
C ALA A 85 5.98 12.60 17.98
N SER A 86 5.44 11.50 17.45
CA SER A 86 4.56 10.61 18.20
C SER A 86 5.07 9.17 18.11
N ILE A 87 5.00 8.44 19.22
CA ILE A 87 5.25 7.01 19.25
C ILE A 87 3.93 6.30 19.49
N SER A 88 3.60 5.39 18.61
CA SER A 88 2.37 4.60 18.67
C SER A 88 2.67 3.13 18.45
N HIS A 89 1.96 2.27 19.20
CA HIS A 89 1.91 0.85 18.95
C HIS A 89 0.70 0.51 18.09
N ILE A 90 0.94 -0.25 17.05
CA ILE A 90 -0.12 -0.72 16.15
C ILE A 90 -0.13 -2.24 16.17
N TYR A 91 -1.25 -2.83 16.57
CA TYR A 91 -1.50 -4.26 16.43
C TYR A 91 -2.34 -4.51 15.19
N ASN A 92 -2.01 -5.57 14.46
CA ASN A 92 -2.77 -5.96 13.28
C ASN A 92 -2.95 -7.49 13.27
N THR A 93 -4.21 -7.96 13.21
CA THR A 93 -4.52 -9.39 13.24
C THR A 93 -3.94 -10.17 12.05
N ASN A 94 -3.75 -9.52 10.90
CA ASN A 94 -3.10 -10.15 9.75
C ASN A 94 -1.61 -10.43 10.02
N ASN A 95 -0.97 -9.63 10.88
CA ASN A 95 0.44 -9.77 11.24
C ASN A 95 0.63 -10.46 12.61
N ARG A 96 -0.42 -11.09 13.15
CA ARG A 96 -0.42 -11.71 14.49
C ARG A 96 0.68 -12.73 14.74
N ASN A 97 1.32 -13.25 13.70
CA ASN A 97 2.42 -14.21 13.80
C ASN A 97 3.80 -13.55 13.66
N ASP A 98 3.86 -12.27 13.33
CA ASP A 98 5.11 -11.55 13.16
C ASP A 98 5.66 -11.14 14.52
N ASP A 99 6.88 -11.55 14.83
CA ASP A 99 7.56 -11.14 16.04
C ASP A 99 8.20 -9.75 15.85
N SER A 100 8.07 -8.90 16.85
CA SER A 100 8.72 -7.59 16.91
C SER A 100 9.22 -7.27 18.32
N GLU A 101 9.99 -6.20 18.44
CA GLU A 101 10.54 -5.73 19.71
C GLU A 101 9.46 -5.30 20.72
N VAL A 102 8.27 -4.98 20.20
CA VAL A 102 7.12 -4.49 20.99
C VAL A 102 6.02 -5.54 21.16
N GLY A 103 6.28 -6.77 20.72
CA GLY A 103 5.37 -7.90 20.90
C GLY A 103 4.84 -8.46 19.58
N ARG A 104 4.34 -9.68 19.67
CA ARG A 104 3.85 -10.42 18.50
C ARG A 104 2.62 -9.72 17.89
N GLY A 105 2.65 -9.46 16.59
CA GLY A 105 1.59 -8.76 15.85
C GLY A 105 1.57 -7.25 16.07
N PHE A 106 2.43 -6.72 16.93
CA PHE A 106 2.61 -5.29 17.14
C PHE A 106 3.76 -4.72 16.32
N LYS A 107 3.66 -3.46 15.96
CA LYS A 107 4.75 -2.65 15.39
C LYS A 107 4.69 -1.23 15.93
N LEU A 108 5.80 -0.51 15.87
CA LEU A 108 5.82 0.93 16.07
C LEU A 108 5.52 1.65 14.75
N ASN A 109 4.86 2.81 14.84
CA ASN A 109 4.55 3.65 13.69
C ASN A 109 5.78 4.05 12.85
N TYR A 110 6.97 4.16 13.45
CA TYR A 110 8.22 4.45 12.74
C TYR A 110 8.89 3.21 12.09
N LYS A 111 8.36 2.01 12.30
CA LYS A 111 8.82 0.79 11.63
C LYS A 111 8.28 0.69 10.19
N GLN A 112 8.41 1.80 9.46
CA GLN A 112 8.07 1.86 8.05
C GLN A 112 9.22 1.34 7.21
N GLN A 113 8.91 0.65 6.13
CA GLN A 113 9.93 0.04 5.29
C GLN A 113 9.50 -0.05 3.83
N ILE A 114 10.50 -0.10 2.96
CA ILE A 114 10.32 -0.33 1.52
C ILE A 114 11.08 -1.60 1.13
N ASN A 115 10.44 -2.44 0.32
CA ASN A 115 11.04 -3.63 -0.29
C ASN A 115 10.82 -3.59 -1.79
N LEU A 116 11.81 -4.03 -2.57
CA LEU A 116 11.62 -4.25 -4.00
C LEU A 116 11.02 -5.64 -4.24
N VAL A 117 9.96 -5.70 -5.01
CA VAL A 117 9.26 -6.93 -5.39
C VAL A 117 9.02 -6.95 -6.89
N ASN A 118 9.06 -8.14 -7.48
CA ASN A 118 8.74 -8.34 -8.89
C ASN A 118 7.37 -9.02 -9.03
N ILE A 119 6.47 -8.35 -9.74
CA ILE A 119 5.13 -8.86 -10.03
C ILE A 119 4.97 -8.87 -11.55
N ASN A 120 4.77 -10.05 -12.13
CA ASN A 120 4.61 -10.24 -13.59
C ASN A 120 5.72 -9.53 -14.40
N ASN A 121 6.98 -9.73 -14.03
CA ASN A 121 8.18 -9.13 -14.65
C ASN A 121 8.24 -7.58 -14.55
N THR A 122 7.47 -6.99 -13.67
CA THR A 122 7.52 -5.56 -13.37
C THR A 122 8.02 -5.37 -11.94
N GLU A 123 9.01 -4.50 -11.77
CA GLU A 123 9.52 -4.15 -10.44
C GLU A 123 8.60 -3.12 -9.78
N TYR A 124 8.31 -3.36 -8.52
CA TYR A 124 7.58 -2.45 -7.63
C TYR A 124 8.38 -2.19 -6.37
N ALA A 125 8.29 -0.98 -5.85
CA ALA A 125 8.62 -0.67 -4.49
C ALA A 125 7.38 -0.88 -3.63
N ARG A 126 7.40 -1.90 -2.76
CA ARG A 126 6.34 -2.16 -1.78
C ARG A 126 6.68 -1.39 -0.51
N PHE A 127 5.90 -0.38 -0.21
CA PHE A 127 6.00 0.42 1.00
C PHE A 127 5.04 -0.12 2.06
N LEU A 128 5.56 -0.41 3.23
CA LEU A 128 4.80 -0.75 4.43
C LEU A 128 4.79 0.50 5.32
N ASP A 129 3.62 1.09 5.47
CA ASP A 129 3.43 2.35 6.17
C ASP A 129 3.35 2.21 7.70
N GLU A 130 2.93 3.27 8.38
CA GLU A 130 2.89 3.35 9.83
C GLU A 130 1.92 2.37 10.48
N ASP A 131 0.78 2.05 9.85
CA ASP A 131 -0.23 1.12 10.39
C ASP A 131 -0.13 -0.30 9.84
N GLY A 132 0.83 -0.52 8.92
CA GLY A 132 1.06 -1.81 8.29
C GLY A 132 0.33 -2.00 6.97
N THR A 133 -0.26 -0.95 6.41
CA THR A 133 -0.82 -0.97 5.07
C THR A 133 0.29 -1.11 4.03
N GLU A 134 0.07 -1.93 3.03
CA GLU A 134 0.99 -2.15 1.92
C GLU A 134 0.59 -1.31 0.71
N HIS A 135 1.49 -0.43 0.27
CA HIS A 135 1.33 0.38 -0.94
C HIS A 135 2.35 -0.02 -1.99
N TYR A 136 1.95 0.03 -3.25
CA TYR A 136 2.79 -0.42 -4.36
C TYR A 136 3.06 0.71 -5.33
N PHE A 137 4.34 1.00 -5.52
CA PHE A 137 4.81 2.01 -6.45
C PHE A 137 5.50 1.31 -7.62
N LYS A 138 4.96 1.47 -8.82
CA LYS A 138 5.47 0.85 -10.03
C LYS A 138 6.72 1.55 -10.54
N LYS A 139 7.78 0.82 -10.80
CA LYS A 139 9.01 1.39 -11.37
C LYS A 139 8.76 2.00 -12.74
N SER A 140 9.21 3.24 -12.91
CA SER A 140 9.21 3.97 -14.18
C SER A 140 10.51 4.77 -14.29
N ASN A 141 11.50 4.24 -15.02
CA ASN A 141 12.86 4.78 -15.08
C ASN A 141 13.50 4.89 -13.68
N ASN A 142 13.86 6.09 -13.23
CA ASN A 142 14.46 6.35 -11.92
C ASN A 142 13.44 6.75 -10.84
N THR A 143 12.16 6.69 -11.15
CA THR A 143 11.07 7.02 -10.25
C THR A 143 10.15 5.83 -10.05
N TYR A 144 9.31 5.91 -9.04
CA TYR A 144 8.30 4.91 -8.75
C TYR A 144 6.93 5.61 -8.73
N LEU A 145 6.01 5.13 -9.56
CA LEU A 145 4.69 5.72 -9.75
C LEU A 145 3.75 5.23 -8.66
N ASP A 146 3.05 6.16 -8.04
CA ASP A 146 1.99 5.92 -7.07
C ASP A 146 0.74 5.37 -7.80
N GLU A 147 0.46 4.08 -7.62
CA GLU A 147 -0.74 3.44 -8.19
C GLU A 147 -1.93 3.46 -7.21
N ASP A 148 -1.72 3.83 -5.95
CA ASP A 148 -2.75 3.89 -4.92
C ASP A 148 -3.34 5.29 -4.73
N ASN A 149 -2.87 6.25 -5.52
CA ASN A 149 -3.34 7.64 -5.51
C ASN A 149 -3.17 8.34 -4.14
N LEU A 150 -2.05 8.04 -3.48
CA LEU A 150 -1.68 8.62 -2.19
C LEU A 150 -1.13 10.05 -2.32
N ASN A 151 -0.88 10.51 -3.56
CA ASN A 151 -0.18 11.75 -3.88
C ASN A 151 1.25 11.80 -3.33
N LEU A 152 1.92 10.66 -3.32
CA LEU A 152 3.29 10.49 -2.90
C LEU A 152 4.22 10.35 -4.11
N ARG A 153 5.37 11.00 -4.07
CA ARG A 153 6.43 10.84 -5.06
C ARG A 153 7.58 10.07 -4.45
N LEU A 154 7.92 8.94 -5.05
CA LEU A 154 8.98 8.05 -4.58
C LEU A 154 10.13 8.01 -5.59
N THR A 155 11.35 8.27 -5.12
CA THR A 155 12.59 8.19 -5.90
C THR A 155 13.62 7.35 -5.20
N LEU A 156 14.51 6.70 -5.97
CA LEU A 156 15.66 5.94 -5.44
C LEU A 156 16.95 6.54 -6.00
N GLU A 157 17.80 7.06 -5.13
CA GLU A 157 19.10 7.62 -5.47
C GLU A 157 20.15 7.20 -4.44
N ASN A 158 21.31 6.72 -4.90
CA ASN A 158 22.42 6.31 -4.03
C ASN A 158 22.02 5.38 -2.88
N ASP A 159 21.19 4.37 -3.16
CA ASP A 159 20.64 3.43 -2.17
C ASP A 159 19.78 4.08 -1.07
N VAL A 160 19.24 5.26 -1.31
CA VAL A 160 18.28 5.94 -0.43
C VAL A 160 16.97 6.12 -1.19
N PHE A 161 15.88 5.60 -0.63
CA PHE A 161 14.55 6.00 -1.07
C PHE A 161 14.14 7.31 -0.41
N THR A 162 13.64 8.23 -1.21
CA THR A 162 13.03 9.49 -0.74
C THR A 162 11.58 9.52 -1.20
N MET A 163 10.69 9.61 -0.25
CA MET A 163 9.24 9.77 -0.45
C MET A 163 8.85 11.18 -0.05
N VAL A 164 8.13 11.88 -0.91
CA VAL A 164 7.71 13.27 -0.68
C VAL A 164 6.21 13.38 -0.90
N ASP A 165 5.52 13.97 0.07
CA ASP A 165 4.09 14.27 -0.05
C ASP A 165 3.83 15.59 -0.79
N ASN A 166 2.55 15.93 -0.97
CA ASN A 166 2.14 17.17 -1.64
C ASN A 166 2.32 18.43 -0.77
N LEU A 167 2.61 18.28 0.52
CA LEU A 167 2.89 19.37 1.47
C LEU A 167 4.39 19.66 1.58
N GLY A 168 5.24 18.82 0.97
CA GLY A 168 6.68 18.95 0.99
C GLY A 168 7.35 18.24 2.15
N THR A 169 6.61 17.42 2.91
CA THR A 169 7.21 16.52 3.91
C THR A 169 7.93 15.39 3.20
N SER A 170 9.15 15.12 3.58
CA SER A 170 9.95 14.03 3.04
C SER A 170 10.25 12.97 4.08
N GLN A 171 10.12 11.72 3.68
CA GLN A 171 10.54 10.55 4.44
C GLN A 171 11.71 9.90 3.70
N ARG A 172 12.80 9.61 4.40
CA ARG A 172 13.99 8.99 3.82
C ARG A 172 14.22 7.61 4.42
N PHE A 173 14.48 6.66 3.52
CA PHE A 173 14.68 5.26 3.86
C PHE A 173 16.07 4.84 3.43
N ARG A 174 16.89 4.35 4.36
CA ARG A 174 18.22 3.80 4.08
C ARG A 174 18.18 2.28 4.02
N LYS A 175 19.03 1.72 3.18
CA LYS A 175 19.14 0.27 3.03
C LYS A 175 19.80 -0.36 4.26
N ILE A 176 19.11 -1.34 4.84
CA ILE A 176 19.62 -2.20 5.92
C ILE A 176 19.31 -3.64 5.50
N ASN A 177 20.36 -4.41 5.22
CA ASN A 177 20.25 -5.72 4.57
C ASN A 177 19.51 -5.60 3.22
N ASP A 178 18.41 -6.33 3.03
CA ASP A 178 17.62 -6.33 1.79
C ASP A 178 16.39 -5.41 1.84
N ARG A 179 16.31 -4.51 2.82
CA ARG A 179 15.16 -3.64 3.05
C ARG A 179 15.62 -2.21 3.26
N TRP A 180 14.78 -1.26 2.86
CA TRP A 180 14.97 0.15 3.19
C TRP A 180 14.09 0.50 4.37
N GLN A 181 14.68 0.98 5.45
CA GLN A 181 14.00 1.37 6.68
C GLN A 181 13.99 2.88 6.83
N LEU A 182 12.87 3.41 7.33
CA LEU A 182 12.74 4.82 7.65
C LEU A 182 13.82 5.23 8.66
N TYR A 183 14.53 6.32 8.37
CA TYR A 183 15.53 6.85 9.27
C TYR A 183 15.44 8.35 9.47
N GLU A 184 14.71 9.08 8.63
CA GLU A 184 14.53 10.53 8.74
C GLU A 184 13.17 10.94 8.18
N ILE A 185 12.50 11.84 8.91
CA ILE A 185 11.33 12.59 8.42
C ILE A 185 11.72 14.06 8.48
N GLU A 186 11.54 14.81 7.40
CA GLU A 186 11.82 16.24 7.31
C GLU A 186 10.57 16.94 6.76
N ASP A 187 10.11 17.98 7.44
CA ASP A 187 9.01 18.81 6.95
C ASP A 187 9.47 19.86 5.90
N ALA A 188 8.53 20.59 5.33
CA ALA A 188 8.83 21.66 4.37
C ALA A 188 9.69 22.81 4.94
N ASN A 189 9.76 22.95 6.26
CA ASN A 189 10.53 23.98 6.96
C ASN A 189 11.88 23.48 7.48
N LYS A 190 12.26 22.25 7.16
CA LYS A 190 13.51 21.60 7.54
C LYS A 190 13.58 21.14 9.01
N GLU A 191 12.45 21.07 9.71
CA GLU A 191 12.40 20.35 10.98
C GLU A 191 12.50 18.85 10.75
N LYS A 192 13.21 18.15 11.65
CA LYS A 192 13.55 16.74 11.44
C LYS A 192 13.23 15.86 12.65
N ILE A 193 12.83 14.65 12.35
CA ILE A 193 12.81 13.49 13.25
C ILE A 193 13.80 12.48 12.69
N THR A 194 14.75 11.98 13.49
CA THR A 194 15.78 11.01 13.08
C THR A 194 15.90 9.87 14.09
#